data_798f5e31663e72f5bbd2c1254b7d5f47
#
_entry.id   798f5e31663e72f5bbd2c1254b7d5f47
#
_cell.length_a   1.000
_cell.length_b   1.000
_cell.length_c   1.000
_cell.angle_alpha   90.00
_cell.angle_beta   90.00
_cell.angle_gamma   90.00
#
_symmetry.space_group_name_H-M   'P 1'
#
loop_
_entity.id
_entity.type
_entity.pdbx_description
1 polymer ?
#
loop_
_entity_poly.entity_id
_entity_poly.type
_entity_poly.pdbx_seq_one_letter_code
_entity_poly.pdbx_strand_id
1 'polypeptide(L)'
;MTLLEAMERRHSVRSYTDQPICGEVLASLEREVRACNIEGGLHIQLVTGEPEAFRGVLAHYGKFRNVKNYLALVGPGGPSLEERAGYYGERLVLTAAMLGLDSCWVALTFRKGKCQYVARPGEKLVCVIALGYGEGHGVPHKSKPLEALCRTEGPMPDWFRRGMEAALLAPTATNQQKFRFTLSG
;
A
#
# COMPACT_ATOMS: atom_id res chain seq x y z
N MET A 1 6.42 13.78 11.35
CA MET A 1 6.92 12.40 11.07
C MET A 1 7.69 12.45 9.76
N THR A 2 8.91 11.95 9.75
CA THR A 2 9.75 11.78 8.56
C THR A 2 9.30 10.57 7.74
N LEU A 3 9.78 10.43 6.51
CA LEU A 3 9.48 9.26 5.66
C LEU A 3 9.99 7.95 6.28
N LEU A 4 11.18 7.96 6.89
CA LEU A 4 11.73 6.77 7.57
C LEU A 4 10.89 6.36 8.78
N GLU A 5 10.48 7.30 9.61
CA GLU A 5 9.55 7.04 10.72
C GLU A 5 8.20 6.50 10.22
N ALA A 6 7.72 6.96 9.06
CA ALA A 6 6.50 6.44 8.45
C ALA A 6 6.68 4.99 7.97
N MET A 7 7.83 4.64 7.38
CA MET A 7 8.15 3.26 6.99
C MET A 7 8.15 2.32 8.20
N GLU A 8 8.77 2.72 9.31
CA GLU A 8 8.82 1.92 10.54
C GLU A 8 7.45 1.78 11.21
N ARG A 9 6.67 2.87 11.25
CA ARG A 9 5.36 2.91 11.90
C ARG A 9 4.27 2.20 11.10
N ARG A 10 4.36 2.17 9.78
CA ARG A 10 3.35 1.62 8.89
C ARG A 10 3.23 0.09 9.07
N HIS A 11 2.10 -0.36 9.53
CA HIS A 11 1.75 -1.78 9.59
C HIS A 11 0.42 -2.04 8.87
N SER A 12 0.11 -3.31 8.62
CA SER A 12 -1.18 -3.70 8.02
C SER A 12 -2.28 -3.63 9.06
N VAL A 13 -3.18 -2.64 8.95
CA VAL A 13 -4.34 -2.45 9.82
C VAL A 13 -5.61 -2.84 9.06
N ARG A 14 -6.48 -3.60 9.71
CA ARG A 14 -7.70 -4.17 9.10
C ARG A 14 -8.99 -3.79 9.81
N SER A 15 -8.90 -3.11 10.96
CA SER A 15 -10.05 -2.63 11.74
C SER A 15 -9.96 -1.12 11.87
N TYR A 16 -11.03 -0.43 11.47
CA TYR A 16 -11.05 1.03 11.39
C TYR A 16 -12.20 1.61 12.22
N THR A 17 -11.98 2.82 12.72
CA THR A 17 -12.99 3.62 13.41
C THR A 17 -14.02 4.19 12.43
N ASP A 18 -15.06 4.85 12.96
CA ASP A 18 -16.03 5.56 12.12
C ASP A 18 -15.60 6.98 11.74
N GLN A 19 -14.42 7.42 12.19
CA GLN A 19 -13.92 8.76 11.91
C GLN A 19 -13.74 8.96 10.39
N PRO A 20 -14.39 9.96 9.80
CA PRO A 20 -14.27 10.22 8.37
C PRO A 20 -12.90 10.82 8.02
N ILE A 21 -12.39 10.49 6.85
CA ILE A 21 -11.26 11.20 6.25
C ILE A 21 -11.82 12.47 5.61
N CYS A 22 -11.49 13.63 6.16
CA CYS A 22 -12.02 14.92 5.71
C CYS A 22 -11.01 16.06 5.89
N GLY A 23 -11.40 17.28 5.48
CA GLY A 23 -10.60 18.47 5.65
C GLY A 23 -9.23 18.39 4.99
N GLU A 24 -8.19 18.89 5.69
CA GLU A 24 -6.84 18.96 5.15
C GLU A 24 -6.21 17.57 4.91
N VAL A 25 -6.59 16.56 5.69
CA VAL A 25 -6.12 15.18 5.48
C VAL A 25 -6.60 14.65 4.14
N LEU A 26 -7.89 14.82 3.83
CA LEU A 26 -8.46 14.43 2.54
C LEU A 26 -7.81 15.20 1.39
N ALA A 27 -7.73 16.53 1.50
CA ALA A 27 -7.13 17.38 0.49
C ALA A 27 -5.66 17.04 0.21
N SER A 28 -4.90 16.69 1.25
CA SER A 28 -3.49 16.28 1.13
C SER A 28 -3.36 14.93 0.40
N LEU A 29 -4.20 13.94 0.75
CA LEU A 29 -4.24 12.66 0.03
C LEU A 29 -4.61 12.85 -1.44
N GLU A 30 -5.61 13.66 -1.75
CA GLU A 30 -6.03 13.93 -3.13
C GLU A 30 -4.92 14.61 -3.95
N ARG A 31 -4.17 15.55 -3.34
CA ARG A 31 -3.00 16.17 -3.98
C ARG A 31 -1.94 15.10 -4.32
N GLU A 32 -1.64 14.23 -3.37
CA GLU A 32 -0.65 13.18 -3.57
C GLU A 32 -1.10 12.13 -4.59
N VAL A 33 -2.38 11.74 -4.58
CA VAL A 33 -2.94 10.86 -5.63
C VAL A 33 -2.78 11.47 -7.01
N ARG A 34 -3.05 12.77 -7.16
CA ARG A 34 -2.85 13.48 -8.44
C ARG A 34 -1.38 13.48 -8.86
N ALA A 35 -0.46 13.75 -7.94
CA ALA A 35 0.97 13.71 -8.21
C ALA A 35 1.43 12.32 -8.66
N CYS A 36 1.06 11.28 -7.92
CA CYS A 36 1.37 9.89 -8.26
C CYS A 36 0.80 9.47 -9.62
N ASN A 37 -0.40 9.92 -9.96
CA ASN A 37 -1.00 9.65 -11.26
C ASN A 37 -0.25 10.31 -12.42
N ILE A 38 0.16 11.56 -12.25
CA ILE A 38 0.93 12.32 -13.27
C ILE A 38 2.31 11.67 -13.46
N GLU A 39 3.04 11.44 -12.38
CA GLU A 39 4.40 10.91 -12.42
C GLU A 39 4.44 9.44 -12.89
N GLY A 40 3.48 8.63 -12.41
CA GLY A 40 3.42 7.19 -12.67
C GLY A 40 2.65 6.81 -13.94
N GLY A 41 1.98 7.75 -14.60
CA GLY A 41 1.07 7.43 -15.71
C GLY A 41 -0.03 6.46 -15.27
N LEU A 42 -0.57 6.66 -14.06
CA LEU A 42 -1.59 5.81 -13.44
C LEU A 42 -2.95 6.52 -13.37
N HIS A 43 -3.95 5.81 -12.93
CA HIS A 43 -5.29 6.31 -12.66
C HIS A 43 -5.76 5.83 -11.29
N ILE A 44 -4.92 6.02 -10.27
CA ILE A 44 -5.25 5.71 -8.87
C ILE A 44 -6.39 6.60 -8.44
N GLN A 45 -7.37 6.03 -7.73
CA GLN A 45 -8.55 6.73 -7.26
C GLN A 45 -8.71 6.55 -5.75
N LEU A 46 -8.91 7.65 -5.04
CA LEU A 46 -9.30 7.64 -3.64
C LEU A 46 -10.82 7.56 -3.56
N VAL A 47 -11.32 6.52 -2.93
CA VAL A 47 -12.74 6.27 -2.67
C VAL A 47 -12.99 6.41 -1.17
N THR A 48 -13.95 7.23 -0.79
CA THR A 48 -14.33 7.48 0.61
C THR A 48 -15.81 7.21 0.84
N GLY A 49 -16.16 6.74 2.06
CA GLY A 49 -17.55 6.49 2.44
C GLY A 49 -18.21 5.30 1.76
N GLU A 50 -17.42 4.35 1.22
CA GLU A 50 -17.91 3.19 0.47
C GLU A 50 -17.62 1.88 1.24
N PRO A 51 -18.59 1.29 1.96
CA PRO A 51 -18.38 0.07 2.73
C PRO A 51 -18.58 -1.22 1.93
N GLU A 52 -19.22 -1.20 0.76
CA GLU A 52 -19.71 -2.41 0.07
C GLU A 52 -18.57 -3.27 -0.49
N ALA A 53 -17.44 -2.67 -0.87
CA ALA A 53 -16.27 -3.40 -1.32
C ALA A 53 -15.71 -4.34 -0.24
N PHE A 54 -15.88 -3.99 1.05
CA PHE A 54 -15.37 -4.74 2.19
C PHE A 54 -16.46 -5.40 3.04
N ARG A 55 -17.67 -5.59 2.50
CA ARG A 55 -18.75 -6.37 3.14
C ARG A 55 -18.75 -7.82 2.67
N GLY A 56 -19.14 -8.73 3.58
CA GLY A 56 -19.38 -10.13 3.29
C GLY A 56 -18.20 -11.06 3.58
N VAL A 57 -18.34 -12.31 3.12
CA VAL A 57 -17.48 -13.44 3.52
C VAL A 57 -15.99 -13.22 3.20
N LEU A 58 -15.67 -12.64 2.04
CA LEU A 58 -14.28 -12.42 1.63
C LEU A 58 -13.56 -11.41 2.55
N ALA A 59 -14.24 -10.31 2.89
CA ALA A 59 -13.68 -9.32 3.82
C ALA A 59 -13.54 -9.89 5.24
N HIS A 60 -14.52 -10.68 5.68
CA HIS A 60 -14.47 -11.39 6.97
C HIS A 60 -13.29 -12.38 7.01
N TYR A 61 -13.06 -13.15 5.95
CA TYR A 61 -11.90 -14.03 5.84
C TYR A 61 -10.57 -13.23 5.92
N GLY A 62 -10.52 -12.04 5.31
CA GLY A 62 -9.42 -11.09 5.42
C GLY A 62 -9.33 -10.39 6.78
N LYS A 63 -10.26 -10.64 7.70
CA LYS A 63 -10.40 -10.00 9.02
C LYS A 63 -10.61 -8.49 8.93
N PHE A 64 -11.18 -8.00 7.82
CA PHE A 64 -11.49 -6.58 7.65
C PHE A 64 -12.76 -6.20 8.41
N ARG A 65 -12.70 -5.10 9.14
CA ARG A 65 -13.81 -4.52 9.88
C ARG A 65 -13.89 -3.01 9.62
N ASN A 66 -15.09 -2.55 9.32
CA ASN A 66 -15.43 -1.14 9.15
C ASN A 66 -14.56 -0.38 8.13
N VAL A 67 -14.13 -1.07 7.06
CA VAL A 67 -13.44 -0.39 5.95
C VAL A 67 -14.46 0.37 5.12
N LYS A 68 -14.30 1.68 5.04
CA LYS A 68 -15.17 2.60 4.28
C LYS A 68 -14.39 3.41 3.24
N ASN A 69 -13.07 3.37 3.29
CA ASN A 69 -12.23 4.14 2.38
C ASN A 69 -11.11 3.27 1.84
N TYR A 70 -10.73 3.50 0.59
CA TYR A 70 -9.63 2.77 -0.04
C TYR A 70 -9.06 3.54 -1.22
N LEU A 71 -7.84 3.22 -1.58
CA LEU A 71 -7.23 3.59 -2.86
C LEU A 71 -7.44 2.43 -3.84
N ALA A 72 -8.03 2.71 -5.00
CA ALA A 72 -8.12 1.76 -6.10
C ALA A 72 -6.92 1.98 -7.03
N LEU A 73 -6.01 1.01 -7.11
CA LEU A 73 -4.80 1.10 -7.92
C LEU A 73 -5.10 0.69 -9.36
N VAL A 74 -5.49 1.66 -10.17
CA VAL A 74 -5.87 1.50 -11.58
C VAL A 74 -4.79 2.11 -12.47
N GLY A 75 -4.58 1.52 -13.63
CA GLY A 75 -3.70 2.09 -14.64
C GLY A 75 -3.70 1.33 -15.96
N PRO A 76 -3.07 1.88 -17.01
CA PRO A 76 -2.95 1.24 -18.31
C PRO A 76 -2.26 -0.12 -18.20
N GLY A 77 -2.91 -1.16 -18.76
CA GLY A 77 -2.37 -2.52 -18.79
C GLY A 77 -1.04 -2.58 -19.54
N GLY A 78 -0.10 -3.36 -19.01
CA GLY A 78 1.24 -3.52 -19.61
C GLY A 78 2.21 -4.15 -18.60
N PRO A 79 3.42 -4.49 -19.02
CA PRO A 79 4.37 -5.28 -18.21
C PRO A 79 4.85 -4.54 -16.94
N SER A 80 4.80 -3.21 -16.91
CA SER A 80 5.25 -2.40 -15.76
C SER A 80 4.10 -1.88 -14.88
N LEU A 81 2.84 -2.31 -15.11
CA LEU A 81 1.71 -1.79 -14.34
C LEU A 81 1.81 -2.13 -12.86
N GLU A 82 2.10 -3.40 -12.54
CA GLU A 82 2.20 -3.85 -11.15
C GLU A 82 3.36 -3.17 -10.41
N GLU A 83 4.50 -2.98 -11.08
CA GLU A 83 5.67 -2.29 -10.53
C GLU A 83 5.34 -0.83 -10.20
N ARG A 84 4.74 -0.09 -11.16
CA ARG A 84 4.31 1.30 -10.95
C ARG A 84 3.25 1.40 -9.86
N ALA A 85 2.26 0.51 -9.86
CA ALA A 85 1.23 0.45 -8.83
C ALA A 85 1.84 0.17 -7.44
N GLY A 86 2.85 -0.70 -7.37
CA GLY A 86 3.61 -0.96 -6.14
C GLY A 86 4.34 0.28 -5.63
N TYR A 87 5.10 0.94 -6.48
CA TYR A 87 5.90 2.11 -6.12
C TYR A 87 5.02 3.29 -5.68
N TYR A 88 4.07 3.71 -6.51
CA TYR A 88 3.20 4.86 -6.21
C TYR A 88 2.15 4.54 -5.15
N GLY A 89 1.70 3.28 -5.08
CA GLY A 89 0.82 2.82 -4.01
C GLY A 89 1.49 2.90 -2.64
N GLU A 90 2.76 2.46 -2.51
CA GLU A 90 3.47 2.57 -1.23
C GLU A 90 3.80 4.03 -0.88
N ARG A 91 4.11 4.89 -1.85
CA ARG A 91 4.25 6.33 -1.63
C ARG A 91 2.97 6.93 -1.02
N LEU A 92 1.79 6.54 -1.51
CA LEU A 92 0.51 6.96 -0.94
C LEU A 92 0.26 6.37 0.46
N VAL A 93 0.65 5.13 0.70
CA VAL A 93 0.58 4.49 2.02
C VAL A 93 1.42 5.23 3.05
N LEU A 94 2.65 5.61 2.69
CA LEU A 94 3.54 6.36 3.57
C LEU A 94 3.03 7.79 3.80
N THR A 95 2.50 8.43 2.78
CA THR A 95 1.82 9.74 2.93
C THR A 95 0.63 9.64 3.87
N ALA A 96 -0.20 8.61 3.74
CA ALA A 96 -1.32 8.35 4.64
C ALA A 96 -0.85 8.16 6.10
N ALA A 97 0.23 7.39 6.31
CA ALA A 97 0.83 7.21 7.64
C ALA A 97 1.33 8.54 8.24
N MET A 98 1.97 9.39 7.43
CA MET A 98 2.39 10.74 7.86
C MET A 98 1.22 11.64 8.23
N LEU A 99 0.04 11.43 7.63
CA LEU A 99 -1.21 12.13 7.94
C LEU A 99 -2.00 11.49 9.10
N GLY A 100 -1.45 10.45 9.75
CA GLY A 100 -2.08 9.79 10.91
C GLY A 100 -3.10 8.72 10.54
N LEU A 101 -3.14 8.28 9.28
CA LEU A 101 -3.99 7.20 8.82
C LEU A 101 -3.24 5.86 8.84
N ASP A 102 -4.01 4.80 8.97
CA ASP A 102 -3.55 3.43 8.85
C ASP A 102 -4.05 2.81 7.54
N SER A 103 -3.37 1.77 7.06
CA SER A 103 -3.67 1.16 5.77
C SER A 103 -3.42 -0.35 5.73
N CYS A 104 -3.95 -1.00 4.69
CA CYS A 104 -3.64 -2.38 4.37
C CYS A 104 -3.76 -2.64 2.87
N TRP A 105 -2.73 -3.22 2.26
CA TRP A 105 -2.77 -3.73 0.89
C TRP A 105 -3.71 -4.94 0.78
N VAL A 106 -4.59 -4.95 -0.23
CA VAL A 106 -5.61 -5.98 -0.41
C VAL A 106 -5.76 -6.35 -1.89
N ALA A 107 -5.37 -7.58 -2.25
CA ALA A 107 -5.48 -8.08 -3.61
C ALA A 107 -6.70 -9.00 -3.82
N LEU A 108 -7.10 -9.78 -2.81
CA LEU A 108 -8.09 -10.85 -2.98
C LEU A 108 -9.29 -10.77 -2.03
N THR A 109 -9.12 -10.27 -0.82
CA THR A 109 -10.12 -10.32 0.26
C THR A 109 -11.06 -9.12 0.28
N PHE A 110 -11.51 -8.67 -0.89
CA PHE A 110 -12.53 -7.65 -1.10
C PHE A 110 -13.46 -8.03 -2.26
N ARG A 111 -14.61 -7.37 -2.36
CA ARG A 111 -15.60 -7.62 -3.43
C ARG A 111 -15.31 -6.71 -4.62
N LYS A 112 -14.49 -7.18 -5.56
CA LYS A 112 -14.10 -6.39 -6.74
C LYS A 112 -15.29 -5.80 -7.51
N GLY A 113 -16.38 -6.57 -7.66
CA GLY A 113 -17.59 -6.13 -8.35
C GLY A 113 -18.44 -5.11 -7.58
N LYS A 114 -18.06 -4.77 -6.32
CA LYS A 114 -18.69 -3.72 -5.51
C LYS A 114 -17.77 -2.54 -5.26
N CYS A 115 -16.51 -2.67 -5.65
CA CYS A 115 -15.54 -1.60 -5.54
C CYS A 115 -15.89 -0.48 -6.53
N GLN A 116 -16.02 0.73 -6.02
CA GLN A 116 -16.30 1.92 -6.82
C GLN A 116 -15.00 2.47 -7.39
N TYR A 117 -14.76 2.21 -8.65
CA TYR A 117 -13.67 2.81 -9.42
C TYR A 117 -14.07 2.89 -10.89
N VAL A 118 -13.43 3.79 -11.61
CA VAL A 118 -13.59 3.93 -13.05
C VAL A 118 -12.34 3.38 -13.73
N ALA A 119 -12.50 2.49 -14.70
CA ALA A 119 -11.43 2.05 -15.59
C ALA A 119 -11.73 2.50 -17.02
N ARG A 120 -10.78 3.14 -17.66
CA ARG A 120 -10.83 3.51 -19.08
C ARG A 120 -10.50 2.30 -19.96
N PRO A 121 -10.81 2.34 -21.27
CA PRO A 121 -10.38 1.27 -22.17
C PRO A 121 -8.88 0.98 -22.05
N GLY A 122 -8.53 -0.28 -21.84
CA GLY A 122 -7.14 -0.72 -21.64
C GLY A 122 -6.59 -0.59 -20.21
N GLU A 123 -7.32 0.04 -19.28
CA GLU A 123 -6.92 0.09 -17.88
C GLU A 123 -7.36 -1.16 -17.09
N LYS A 124 -6.61 -1.46 -16.03
CA LYS A 124 -6.89 -2.58 -15.11
C LYS A 124 -6.76 -2.14 -13.66
N LEU A 125 -7.63 -2.67 -12.81
CA LEU A 125 -7.45 -2.61 -11.36
C LEU A 125 -6.45 -3.69 -10.94
N VAL A 126 -5.32 -3.27 -10.38
CA VAL A 126 -4.29 -4.16 -9.82
C VAL A 126 -4.76 -4.72 -8.47
N CYS A 127 -5.00 -3.83 -7.52
CA CYS A 127 -5.47 -4.15 -6.17
C CYS A 127 -6.05 -2.89 -5.53
N VAL A 128 -6.46 -3.00 -4.28
CA VAL A 128 -6.88 -1.85 -3.47
C VAL A 128 -6.03 -1.74 -2.20
N ILE A 129 -5.99 -0.54 -1.62
CA ILE A 129 -5.39 -0.30 -0.30
C ILE A 129 -6.49 0.22 0.60
N ALA A 130 -6.92 -0.59 1.58
CA ALA A 130 -7.84 -0.15 2.63
C ALA A 130 -7.20 0.97 3.44
N LEU A 131 -7.98 1.98 3.83
CA LEU A 131 -7.48 3.22 4.40
C LEU A 131 -8.46 3.78 5.45
N GLY A 132 -7.93 4.36 6.54
CA GLY A 132 -8.73 5.02 7.57
C GLY A 132 -7.98 5.23 8.86
N TYR A 133 -8.69 5.71 9.89
CA TYR A 133 -8.18 5.76 11.25
C TYR A 133 -8.37 4.39 11.90
N GLY A 134 -7.27 3.69 12.22
CA GLY A 134 -7.30 2.37 12.79
C GLY A 134 -7.82 2.32 14.23
N GLU A 135 -8.47 1.22 14.62
CA GLU A 135 -8.76 0.91 16.03
C GLU A 135 -7.47 0.59 16.81
N GLY A 136 -6.37 0.40 16.11
CA GLY A 136 -5.00 0.22 16.57
C GLY A 136 -4.04 0.32 15.40
N HIS A 137 -2.75 0.36 15.66
CA HIS A 137 -1.73 0.63 14.63
C HIS A 137 -1.10 -0.63 14.04
N GLY A 138 -1.70 -1.81 14.26
CA GLY A 138 -1.15 -3.08 13.80
C GLY A 138 0.11 -3.49 14.58
N VAL A 139 0.82 -4.46 14.03
CA VAL A 139 2.07 -4.97 14.62
C VAL A 139 3.12 -5.16 13.53
N PRO A 140 4.42 -5.03 13.84
CA PRO A 140 5.49 -5.33 12.90
C PRO A 140 5.36 -6.76 12.37
N HIS A 141 5.58 -6.95 11.09
CA HIS A 141 5.68 -8.30 10.54
C HIS A 141 7.06 -8.91 10.86
N LYS A 142 7.10 -10.22 10.90
CA LYS A 142 8.37 -10.95 11.07
C LYS A 142 9.15 -10.90 9.76
N SER A 143 10.31 -10.25 9.75
CA SER A 143 11.20 -10.18 8.59
C SER A 143 12.11 -11.40 8.52
N LYS A 144 12.47 -11.80 7.30
CA LYS A 144 13.56 -12.75 7.05
C LYS A 144 14.90 -12.09 7.34
N PRO A 145 15.95 -12.87 7.62
CA PRO A 145 17.31 -12.32 7.71
C PRO A 145 17.73 -11.64 6.40
N LEU A 146 18.47 -10.54 6.50
CA LEU A 146 18.93 -9.77 5.35
C LEU A 146 19.68 -10.65 4.34
N GLU A 147 20.53 -11.53 4.84
CA GLU A 147 21.38 -12.44 4.04
C GLU A 147 20.56 -13.44 3.20
N ALA A 148 19.31 -13.72 3.60
CA ALA A 148 18.42 -14.55 2.83
C ALA A 148 17.81 -13.83 1.62
N LEU A 149 17.83 -12.49 1.62
CA LEU A 149 17.16 -11.65 0.65
C LEU A 149 18.09 -10.79 -0.20
N CYS A 150 19.39 -10.79 0.08
CA CYS A 150 20.36 -10.06 -0.71
C CYS A 150 21.61 -10.90 -1.04
N ARG A 151 22.28 -10.49 -2.11
CA ARG A 151 23.63 -10.98 -2.50
C ARG A 151 24.47 -9.80 -2.94
N THR A 152 25.75 -9.83 -2.57
CA THR A 152 26.75 -8.85 -3.01
C THR A 152 27.99 -9.56 -3.49
N GLU A 153 28.62 -9.05 -4.53
CA GLU A 153 29.96 -9.43 -4.96
C GLU A 153 30.96 -8.56 -4.19
N GLY A 154 31.40 -9.05 -3.02
CA GLY A 154 32.28 -8.31 -2.11
C GLY A 154 31.58 -7.72 -0.89
N PRO A 155 32.25 -6.81 -0.15
CA PRO A 155 31.68 -6.16 1.03
C PRO A 155 30.41 -5.39 0.70
N MET A 156 29.38 -5.52 1.56
CA MET A 156 28.12 -4.80 1.39
C MET A 156 28.29 -3.31 1.70
N PRO A 157 28.08 -2.38 0.74
CA PRO A 157 28.15 -0.96 0.99
C PRO A 157 27.01 -0.50 1.91
N ASP A 158 27.23 0.53 2.72
CA ASP A 158 26.24 1.05 3.67
C ASP A 158 24.95 1.53 2.99
N TRP A 159 25.04 2.15 1.83
CA TRP A 159 23.86 2.61 1.10
C TRP A 159 22.98 1.44 0.68
N PHE A 160 23.58 0.31 0.24
CA PHE A 160 22.84 -0.88 -0.15
C PHE A 160 22.21 -1.54 1.07
N ARG A 161 22.95 -1.66 2.19
CA ARG A 161 22.43 -2.15 3.48
C ARG A 161 21.20 -1.37 3.91
N ARG A 162 21.27 -0.04 3.94
CA ARG A 162 20.14 0.85 4.31
C ARG A 162 18.94 0.67 3.36
N GLY A 163 19.19 0.56 2.05
CA GLY A 163 18.14 0.28 1.08
C GLY A 163 17.45 -1.07 1.33
N MET A 164 18.21 -2.09 1.67
CA MET A 164 17.68 -3.42 2.01
C MET A 164 16.89 -3.40 3.32
N GLU A 165 17.37 -2.73 4.35
CA GLU A 165 16.68 -2.56 5.64
C GLU A 165 15.33 -1.85 5.43
N ALA A 166 15.28 -0.80 4.61
CA ALA A 166 14.04 -0.14 4.25
C ALA A 166 13.10 -1.08 3.45
N ALA A 167 13.62 -1.84 2.48
CA ALA A 167 12.83 -2.78 1.70
C ALA A 167 12.22 -3.92 2.55
N LEU A 168 12.89 -4.31 3.64
CA LEU A 168 12.38 -5.30 4.58
C LEU A 168 11.14 -4.83 5.36
N LEU A 169 10.91 -3.51 5.45
CA LEU A 169 9.72 -2.94 6.09
C LEU A 169 8.48 -3.00 5.18
N ALA A 170 8.66 -3.18 3.86
CA ALA A 170 7.57 -3.22 2.91
C ALA A 170 6.64 -4.44 3.13
N PRO A 171 5.31 -4.26 3.01
CA PRO A 171 4.39 -5.38 3.12
C PRO A 171 4.48 -6.28 1.89
N THR A 172 4.37 -7.59 2.11
CA THR A 172 4.25 -8.56 1.02
C THR A 172 3.03 -9.45 1.21
N ALA A 173 2.48 -9.98 0.13
CA ALA A 173 1.33 -10.88 0.18
C ALA A 173 1.60 -12.04 1.13
N THR A 174 0.75 -12.21 2.16
CA THR A 174 0.89 -13.24 3.22
C THR A 174 2.27 -13.26 3.91
N ASN A 175 2.98 -12.14 3.91
CA ASN A 175 4.35 -12.00 4.44
C ASN A 175 5.37 -12.99 3.83
N GLN A 176 5.19 -13.36 2.57
CA GLN A 176 6.05 -14.37 1.92
C GLN A 176 7.46 -13.86 1.60
N GLN A 177 7.65 -12.54 1.43
CA GLN A 177 8.94 -11.90 1.19
C GLN A 177 9.73 -12.62 0.08
N LYS A 178 9.09 -12.83 -1.08
CA LYS A 178 9.67 -13.50 -2.25
C LYS A 178 10.36 -12.50 -3.16
N PHE A 179 11.28 -11.75 -2.63
CA PHE A 179 12.15 -10.86 -3.39
C PHE A 179 13.61 -11.15 -3.07
N ARG A 180 14.48 -10.76 -3.97
CA ARG A 180 15.94 -10.83 -3.78
C ARG A 180 16.57 -9.64 -4.48
N PHE A 181 17.50 -8.99 -3.80
CA PHE A 181 18.32 -7.93 -4.36
C PHE A 181 19.73 -8.45 -4.58
N THR A 182 20.32 -8.10 -5.70
CA THR A 182 21.71 -8.45 -6.02
C THR A 182 22.45 -7.15 -6.34
N LEU A 183 23.59 -6.96 -5.69
CA LEU A 183 24.53 -5.91 -6.05
C LEU A 183 25.66 -6.57 -6.82
N SER A 184 25.71 -6.30 -8.11
CA SER A 184 26.85 -6.61 -8.98
C SER A 184 27.70 -5.36 -9.17
N GLY A 185 29.01 -5.53 -9.21
CA GLY A 185 30.00 -4.45 -9.37
C GLY A 185 29.92 -3.70 -10.70
#